data_6e769b76a9d6b7289fc367d5d0615aa1
#
_entry.id   6e769b76a9d6b7289fc367d5d0615aa1
#
_cell.length_a   1.000
_cell.length_b   1.000
_cell.length_c   1.000
_cell.angle_alpha   90.00
_cell.angle_beta   90.00
_cell.angle_gamma   90.00
#
_symmetry.space_group_name_H-M   'P 1'
#
loop_
_entity.id
_entity.type
_entity.pdbx_description
1 polymer ?
#
loop_
_entity_poly.entity_id
_entity_poly.type
_entity_poly.pdbx_seq_one_letter_code
_entity_poly.pdbx_strand_id
1 'polypeptide(L)'
;VLLPVPDGDYQAYLFDCDGTITDSMPAHYVAWQAALAEWGCVFPEDLFYAWGGRPVADIVASLNADQGLSMPVHQVAERQEELFRAGLPGITGVPGVLEHIEDAYGRLPIGVVSGSTRLAVTASLEALGLLDRFETLVCAGEYARPKPFPDAYLLGASLLGVDPGRCLAFEDTELGVQAAVAAGMTAVRVPPPWERGL
;
A
#
# COMPACT_ATOMS: atom_id res chain seq x y z
N VAL A 1 -6.43 12.10 15.10
CA VAL A 1 -7.01 13.25 14.36
C VAL A 1 -7.46 12.73 13.00
N LEU A 2 -8.76 12.87 12.70
CA LEU A 2 -9.34 12.43 11.44
C LEU A 2 -8.67 13.16 10.25
N LEU A 3 -8.28 12.43 9.23
CA LEU A 3 -7.79 13.03 7.98
C LEU A 3 -8.93 13.81 7.31
N PRO A 4 -8.70 15.05 6.85
CA PRO A 4 -9.72 15.79 6.13
C PRO A 4 -10.07 15.10 4.81
N VAL A 5 -11.35 14.91 4.57
CA VAL A 5 -11.90 14.36 3.33
C VAL A 5 -12.53 15.49 2.54
N PRO A 6 -12.25 15.62 1.22
CA PRO A 6 -12.93 16.60 0.38
C PRO A 6 -14.44 16.37 0.38
N ASP A 7 -15.22 17.45 0.27
CA ASP A 7 -16.68 17.35 0.12
C ASP A 7 -17.05 16.55 -1.14
N GLY A 8 -17.97 15.59 -1.00
CA GLY A 8 -18.41 14.76 -2.10
C GLY A 8 -19.47 13.76 -1.68
N ASP A 9 -20.21 13.25 -2.67
CA ASP A 9 -21.21 12.17 -2.49
C ASP A 9 -20.53 10.82 -2.80
N TYR A 10 -19.69 10.36 -1.89
CA TYR A 10 -18.96 9.09 -2.05
C TYR A 10 -19.85 7.91 -1.67
N GLN A 11 -19.77 6.86 -2.50
CA GLN A 11 -20.53 5.61 -2.32
C GLN A 11 -19.63 4.42 -1.98
N ALA A 12 -18.31 4.56 -2.06
CA ALA A 12 -17.36 3.55 -1.63
C ALA A 12 -16.04 4.21 -1.23
N TYR A 13 -15.33 3.57 -0.31
CA TYR A 13 -13.95 3.93 0.02
C TYR A 13 -12.99 2.81 -0.37
N LEU A 14 -11.88 3.18 -0.99
CA LEU A 14 -10.79 2.28 -1.35
C LEU A 14 -9.51 2.75 -0.65
N PHE A 15 -8.87 1.84 0.03
CA PHE A 15 -7.67 2.13 0.83
C PHE A 15 -6.48 1.38 0.25
N ASP A 16 -5.36 2.06 0.07
CA ASP A 16 -4.09 1.35 0.00
C ASP A 16 -3.78 0.69 1.36
N CYS A 17 -2.89 -0.29 1.38
CA CYS A 17 -2.58 -1.03 2.60
C CYS A 17 -1.37 -0.46 3.33
N ASP A 18 -0.19 -0.54 2.70
CA ASP A 18 1.11 -0.26 3.32
C ASP A 18 1.41 1.24 3.39
N GLY A 19 1.56 1.79 4.59
CA GLY A 19 1.69 3.23 4.79
C GLY A 19 0.36 3.96 4.88
N THR A 20 -0.74 3.32 4.49
CA THR A 20 -2.10 3.87 4.50
C THR A 20 -2.95 3.26 5.62
N ILE A 21 -3.38 2.00 5.52
CA ILE A 21 -4.10 1.31 6.63
C ILE A 21 -3.12 0.97 7.73
N THR A 22 -2.01 0.36 7.35
CA THR A 22 -0.95 -0.09 8.25
C THR A 22 0.21 0.90 8.26
N ASP A 23 0.73 1.22 9.43
CA ASP A 23 1.99 1.97 9.58
C ASP A 23 3.19 1.02 9.38
N SER A 24 3.21 0.40 8.20
CA SER A 24 4.11 -0.70 7.85
C SER A 24 5.42 -0.27 7.20
N MET A 25 5.55 0.97 6.75
CA MET A 25 6.71 1.41 5.99
C MET A 25 8.04 1.26 6.77
N PRO A 26 8.12 1.56 8.08
CA PRO A 26 9.33 1.29 8.85
C PRO A 26 9.67 -0.21 8.91
N ALA A 27 8.67 -1.09 9.04
CA ALA A 27 8.88 -2.54 9.05
C ALA A 27 9.33 -3.06 7.68
N HIS A 28 8.75 -2.54 6.60
CA HIS A 28 9.23 -2.82 5.24
C HIS A 28 10.68 -2.40 5.05
N TYR A 29 11.07 -1.20 5.52
CA TYR A 29 12.45 -0.75 5.41
C TYR A 29 13.42 -1.69 6.12
N VAL A 30 13.11 -2.11 7.35
CA VAL A 30 13.93 -3.08 8.09
C VAL A 30 14.03 -4.42 7.32
N ALA A 31 12.93 -4.91 6.78
CA ALA A 31 12.91 -6.14 5.98
C ALA A 31 13.76 -6.01 4.70
N TRP A 32 13.67 -4.87 4.00
CA TRP A 32 14.51 -4.57 2.85
C TRP A 32 16.00 -4.54 3.21
N GLN A 33 16.38 -3.84 4.28
CA GLN A 33 17.77 -3.79 4.75
C GLN A 33 18.32 -5.19 5.01
N ALA A 34 17.55 -6.04 5.70
CA ALA A 34 17.97 -7.40 6.03
C ALA A 34 18.07 -8.31 4.78
N ALA A 35 17.10 -8.22 3.86
CA ALA A 35 17.13 -9.01 2.63
C ALA A 35 18.29 -8.62 1.71
N LEU A 36 18.57 -7.33 1.58
CA LEU A 36 19.61 -6.81 0.70
C LEU A 36 21.03 -6.99 1.27
N ALA A 37 21.17 -7.05 2.62
CA ALA A 37 22.46 -7.29 3.27
C ALA A 37 23.10 -8.61 2.85
N GLU A 38 22.32 -9.62 2.51
CA GLU A 38 22.78 -10.92 2.01
C GLU A 38 23.57 -10.78 0.68
N TRP A 39 23.33 -9.69 -0.05
CA TRP A 39 23.95 -9.38 -1.35
C TRP A 39 24.96 -8.23 -1.28
N GLY A 40 25.17 -7.65 -0.09
CA GLY A 40 26.01 -6.47 0.09
C GLY A 40 25.43 -5.20 -0.55
N CYS A 41 24.14 -5.18 -0.84
CA CYS A 41 23.44 -4.05 -1.44
C CYS A 41 23.04 -3.03 -0.36
N VAL A 42 23.21 -1.75 -0.66
CA VAL A 42 22.79 -0.63 0.20
C VAL A 42 21.54 0.01 -0.39
N PHE A 43 20.52 0.17 0.45
CA PHE A 43 19.29 0.87 0.08
C PHE A 43 19.02 1.98 1.10
N PRO A 44 19.45 3.23 0.82
CA PRO A 44 19.26 4.35 1.75
C PRO A 44 17.78 4.60 2.06
N GLU A 45 17.49 5.04 3.28
CA GLU A 45 16.12 5.22 3.75
C GLU A 45 15.35 6.29 2.96
N ASP A 46 16.00 7.39 2.63
CA ASP A 46 15.42 8.45 1.79
C ASP A 46 15.04 7.93 0.39
N LEU A 47 15.89 7.09 -0.19
CA LEU A 47 15.62 6.46 -1.48
C LEU A 47 14.50 5.42 -1.38
N PHE A 48 14.44 4.66 -0.29
CA PHE A 48 13.36 3.72 -0.03
C PHE A 48 11.99 4.43 -0.03
N TYR A 49 11.86 5.52 0.72
CA TYR A 49 10.62 6.29 0.74
C TYR A 49 10.32 6.98 -0.59
N ALA A 50 11.33 7.50 -1.28
CA ALA A 50 11.16 8.11 -2.60
C ALA A 50 10.69 7.10 -3.66
N TRP A 51 11.01 5.83 -3.51
CA TRP A 51 10.59 4.74 -4.40
C TRP A 51 9.33 4.01 -3.92
N GLY A 52 8.65 4.50 -2.92
CA GLY A 52 7.38 3.95 -2.44
C GLY A 52 6.36 3.74 -3.56
N GLY A 53 5.69 2.61 -3.56
CA GLY A 53 4.70 2.23 -4.58
C GLY A 53 5.28 1.64 -5.89
N ARG A 54 6.62 1.62 -6.07
CA ARG A 54 7.24 0.94 -7.21
C ARG A 54 7.17 -0.58 -7.05
N PRO A 55 7.00 -1.34 -8.16
CA PRO A 55 7.11 -2.80 -8.13
C PRO A 55 8.49 -3.24 -7.60
N VAL A 56 8.49 -4.31 -6.80
CA VAL A 56 9.73 -4.89 -6.23
C VAL A 56 10.76 -5.20 -7.32
N ALA A 57 10.31 -5.73 -8.47
CA ALA A 57 11.19 -6.03 -9.60
C ALA A 57 11.94 -4.80 -10.12
N ASP A 58 11.27 -3.66 -10.20
CA ASP A 58 11.87 -2.41 -10.67
C ASP A 58 12.85 -1.83 -9.64
N ILE A 59 12.56 -1.98 -8.35
CA ILE A 59 13.46 -1.60 -7.26
C ILE A 59 14.75 -2.41 -7.34
N VAL A 60 14.64 -3.74 -7.41
CA VAL A 60 15.80 -4.63 -7.47
C VAL A 60 16.61 -4.40 -8.74
N ALA A 61 15.96 -4.20 -9.89
CA ALA A 61 16.65 -3.89 -11.15
C ALA A 61 17.43 -2.57 -11.07
N SER A 62 16.84 -1.53 -10.47
CA SER A 62 17.51 -0.24 -10.27
C SER A 62 18.72 -0.36 -9.32
N LEU A 63 18.56 -1.04 -8.19
CA LEU A 63 19.67 -1.27 -7.24
C LEU A 63 20.81 -2.09 -7.86
N ASN A 64 20.48 -3.10 -8.67
CA ASN A 64 21.47 -3.88 -9.41
C ASN A 64 22.26 -2.99 -10.38
N ALA A 65 21.58 -2.16 -11.16
CA ALA A 65 22.22 -1.26 -12.12
C ALA A 65 23.11 -0.23 -11.43
N ASP A 66 22.63 0.38 -10.35
CA ASP A 66 23.33 1.45 -9.65
C ASP A 66 24.57 0.97 -8.90
N GLN A 67 24.56 -0.27 -8.41
CA GLN A 67 25.62 -0.83 -7.57
C GLN A 67 26.43 -1.94 -8.24
N GLY A 68 26.16 -2.24 -9.52
CA GLY A 68 26.86 -3.28 -10.27
C GLY A 68 26.64 -4.69 -9.72
N LEU A 69 25.44 -4.94 -9.17
CA LEU A 69 25.04 -6.22 -8.59
C LEU A 69 24.21 -7.04 -9.60
N SER A 70 23.97 -8.31 -9.28
CA SER A 70 23.16 -9.24 -10.07
C SER A 70 22.21 -10.03 -9.16
N MET A 71 21.51 -9.34 -8.26
CA MET A 71 20.57 -9.95 -7.32
C MET A 71 19.40 -10.55 -8.09
N PRO A 72 19.04 -11.84 -7.85
CA PRO A 72 17.85 -12.45 -8.43
C PRO A 72 16.59 -11.82 -7.83
N VAL A 73 15.79 -11.18 -8.67
CA VAL A 73 14.56 -10.46 -8.25
C VAL A 73 13.65 -11.32 -7.37
N HIS A 74 13.38 -12.55 -7.80
CA HIS A 74 12.49 -13.48 -7.10
C HIS A 74 12.99 -13.80 -5.68
N GLN A 75 14.28 -14.10 -5.51
CA GLN A 75 14.85 -14.43 -4.21
C GLN A 75 14.83 -13.23 -3.25
N VAL A 76 15.16 -12.04 -3.75
CA VAL A 76 15.09 -10.80 -2.95
C VAL A 76 13.65 -10.52 -2.52
N ALA A 77 12.69 -10.65 -3.45
CA ALA A 77 11.27 -10.42 -3.16
C ALA A 77 10.73 -11.39 -2.10
N GLU A 78 11.00 -12.68 -2.25
CA GLU A 78 10.58 -13.70 -1.29
C GLU A 78 11.20 -13.47 0.09
N ARG A 79 12.51 -13.16 0.14
CA ARG A 79 13.21 -12.93 1.40
C ARG A 79 12.70 -11.67 2.10
N GLN A 80 12.47 -10.60 1.36
CA GLN A 80 11.90 -9.36 1.90
C GLN A 80 10.50 -9.60 2.47
N GLU A 81 9.64 -10.31 1.74
CA GLU A 81 8.28 -10.63 2.20
C GLU A 81 8.29 -11.54 3.44
N GLU A 82 9.15 -12.55 3.50
CA GLU A 82 9.33 -13.42 4.67
C GLU A 82 9.71 -12.60 5.91
N LEU A 83 10.72 -11.73 5.78
CA LEU A 83 11.21 -10.88 6.87
C LEU A 83 10.16 -9.87 7.32
N PHE A 84 9.43 -9.27 6.38
CA PHE A 84 8.34 -8.37 6.69
C PHE A 84 7.26 -9.08 7.50
N ARG A 85 6.79 -10.25 7.06
CA ARG A 85 5.77 -11.01 7.78
C ARG A 85 6.21 -11.43 9.17
N ALA A 86 7.48 -11.72 9.37
CA ALA A 86 8.02 -12.01 10.70
C ALA A 86 7.92 -10.81 11.67
N GLY A 87 7.92 -9.59 11.14
CA GLY A 87 7.77 -8.33 11.90
C GLY A 87 6.32 -7.91 12.21
N LEU A 88 5.32 -8.55 11.60
CA LEU A 88 3.90 -8.17 11.73
C LEU A 88 3.35 -8.08 13.16
N PRO A 89 3.79 -8.89 14.15
CA PRO A 89 3.25 -8.78 15.51
C PRO A 89 3.42 -7.40 16.16
N GLY A 90 4.29 -6.54 15.64
CA GLY A 90 4.51 -5.18 16.13
C GLY A 90 3.86 -4.09 15.27
N ILE A 91 3.10 -4.46 14.24
CA ILE A 91 2.53 -3.48 13.31
C ILE A 91 1.37 -2.71 13.96
N THR A 92 1.27 -1.43 13.64
CA THR A 92 0.16 -0.57 14.08
C THR A 92 -0.59 -0.03 12.86
N GLY A 93 -1.80 0.44 13.08
CA GLY A 93 -2.57 1.12 12.03
C GLY A 93 -2.32 2.63 12.04
N VAL A 94 -2.61 3.28 10.92
CA VAL A 94 -2.54 4.74 10.78
C VAL A 94 -3.81 5.36 11.39
N PRO A 95 -3.71 6.08 12.53
CA PRO A 95 -4.89 6.48 13.32
C PRO A 95 -5.96 7.22 12.52
N GLY A 96 -5.58 8.23 11.74
CA GLY A 96 -6.54 9.01 10.94
C GLY A 96 -7.24 8.22 9.84
N VAL A 97 -6.66 7.10 9.38
CA VAL A 97 -7.26 6.18 8.39
C VAL A 97 -8.16 5.17 9.08
N LEU A 98 -7.73 4.63 10.23
CA LEU A 98 -8.55 3.69 11.00
C LEU A 98 -9.91 4.30 11.37
N GLU A 99 -9.95 5.57 11.72
CA GLU A 99 -11.19 6.29 12.02
C GLU A 99 -12.13 6.32 10.81
N HIS A 100 -11.62 6.50 9.59
CA HIS A 100 -12.42 6.44 8.36
C HIS A 100 -12.93 5.03 8.04
N ILE A 101 -12.13 4.00 8.30
CA ILE A 101 -12.54 2.61 8.12
C ILE A 101 -13.72 2.29 9.05
N GLU A 102 -13.61 2.62 10.34
CA GLU A 102 -14.67 2.37 11.32
C GLU A 102 -15.92 3.20 11.04
N ASP A 103 -15.78 4.45 10.58
CA ASP A 103 -16.92 5.28 10.22
C ASP A 103 -17.65 4.78 8.96
N ALA A 104 -16.92 4.26 7.98
CA ALA A 104 -17.51 3.72 6.75
C ALA A 104 -18.09 2.31 6.93
N TYR A 105 -17.53 1.51 7.84
CA TYR A 105 -17.94 0.12 8.03
C TYR A 105 -19.44 -0.02 8.31
N GLY A 106 -20.11 -0.87 7.54
CA GLY A 106 -21.57 -1.10 7.62
C GLY A 106 -22.44 0.03 7.06
N ARG A 107 -21.84 1.10 6.52
CA ARG A 107 -22.55 2.21 5.86
C ARG A 107 -22.23 2.33 4.38
N LEU A 108 -20.98 2.13 4.02
CA LEU A 108 -20.47 2.17 2.65
C LEU A 108 -19.64 0.92 2.40
N PRO A 109 -19.66 0.37 1.17
CA PRO A 109 -18.73 -0.68 0.81
C PRO A 109 -17.29 -0.13 0.86
N ILE A 110 -16.39 -0.91 1.45
CA ILE A 110 -14.98 -0.56 1.55
C ILE A 110 -14.10 -1.70 1.02
N GLY A 111 -13.01 -1.33 0.38
CA GLY A 111 -12.04 -2.28 -0.19
C GLY A 111 -10.61 -1.84 -0.03
N VAL A 112 -9.71 -2.77 -0.24
CA VAL A 112 -8.26 -2.54 -0.24
C VAL A 112 -7.70 -2.67 -1.64
N VAL A 113 -6.78 -1.77 -2.01
CA VAL A 113 -6.08 -1.75 -3.30
C VAL A 113 -4.58 -1.61 -3.08
N SER A 114 -3.85 -2.71 -3.09
CA SER A 114 -2.45 -2.77 -2.70
C SER A 114 -1.52 -3.24 -3.82
N GLY A 115 -0.29 -2.73 -3.81
CA GLY A 115 0.83 -3.24 -4.58
C GLY A 115 1.53 -4.45 -3.97
N SER A 116 1.12 -4.87 -2.76
CA SER A 116 1.63 -6.05 -2.07
C SER A 116 0.87 -7.31 -2.44
N THR A 117 1.47 -8.49 -2.18
CA THR A 117 0.83 -9.78 -2.42
C THR A 117 -0.40 -9.96 -1.53
N ARG A 118 -1.37 -10.76 -1.98
CA ARG A 118 -2.56 -11.09 -1.18
C ARG A 118 -2.19 -11.68 0.18
N LEU A 119 -1.16 -12.50 0.23
CA LEU A 119 -0.67 -13.10 1.46
C LEU A 119 -0.19 -12.03 2.46
N ALA A 120 0.60 -11.06 2.01
CA ALA A 120 1.10 -9.98 2.86
C ALA A 120 -0.03 -9.07 3.35
N VAL A 121 -0.93 -8.65 2.43
CA VAL A 121 -2.10 -7.81 2.77
C VAL A 121 -3.00 -8.49 3.78
N THR A 122 -3.36 -9.75 3.56
CA THR A 122 -4.21 -10.52 4.49
C THR A 122 -3.57 -10.61 5.87
N ALA A 123 -2.29 -10.98 5.93
CA ALA A 123 -1.57 -11.09 7.20
C ALA A 123 -1.49 -9.75 7.95
N SER A 124 -1.28 -8.65 7.25
CA SER A 124 -1.25 -7.30 7.84
C SER A 124 -2.62 -6.90 8.42
N LEU A 125 -3.69 -7.14 7.67
CA LEU A 125 -5.06 -6.84 8.12
C LEU A 125 -5.51 -7.74 9.27
N GLU A 126 -5.13 -9.02 9.26
CA GLU A 126 -5.37 -9.95 10.37
C GLU A 126 -4.65 -9.51 11.64
N ALA A 127 -3.38 -9.07 11.54
CA ALA A 127 -2.61 -8.56 12.67
C ALA A 127 -3.27 -7.35 13.35
N LEU A 128 -3.99 -6.53 12.58
CA LEU A 128 -4.77 -5.39 13.09
C LEU A 128 -6.22 -5.75 13.47
N GLY A 129 -6.69 -6.97 13.19
CA GLY A 129 -8.10 -7.36 13.40
C GLY A 129 -9.08 -6.64 12.45
N LEU A 130 -8.62 -6.24 11.26
CA LEU A 130 -9.40 -5.45 10.30
C LEU A 130 -9.84 -6.22 9.04
N LEU A 131 -9.38 -7.45 8.84
CA LEU A 131 -9.65 -8.19 7.59
C LEU A 131 -11.14 -8.25 7.25
N ASP A 132 -11.98 -8.51 8.25
CA ASP A 132 -13.43 -8.66 8.07
C ASP A 132 -14.17 -7.32 7.81
N ARG A 133 -13.46 -6.19 7.83
CA ARG A 133 -14.06 -4.88 7.50
C ARG A 133 -14.21 -4.67 6.00
N PHE A 134 -13.40 -5.34 5.19
CA PHE A 134 -13.29 -5.09 3.76
C PHE A 134 -14.07 -6.11 2.94
N GLU A 135 -14.89 -5.62 2.01
CA GLU A 135 -15.68 -6.46 1.10
C GLU A 135 -14.81 -7.03 -0.03
N THR A 136 -13.72 -6.35 -0.37
CA THR A 136 -12.79 -6.80 -1.41
C THR A 136 -11.36 -6.40 -1.10
N LEU A 137 -10.44 -7.25 -1.56
CA LEU A 137 -9.01 -6.96 -1.63
C LEU A 137 -8.58 -7.05 -3.09
N VAL A 138 -7.81 -6.08 -3.56
CA VAL A 138 -7.14 -6.08 -4.86
C VAL A 138 -5.64 -6.01 -4.59
N CYS A 139 -4.91 -7.06 -4.99
CA CYS A 139 -3.51 -7.26 -4.63
C CYS A 139 -2.62 -7.43 -5.86
N ALA A 140 -1.31 -7.35 -5.68
CA ALA A 140 -0.34 -7.56 -6.74
C ALA A 140 -0.59 -8.86 -7.52
N GLY A 141 -0.52 -8.80 -8.84
CA GLY A 141 -0.77 -9.92 -9.75
C GLY A 141 -2.23 -10.12 -10.15
N GLU A 142 -3.17 -9.36 -9.58
CA GLU A 142 -4.61 -9.46 -9.88
C GLU A 142 -5.07 -8.41 -10.89
N TYR A 143 -4.22 -7.47 -11.26
CA TYR A 143 -4.45 -6.44 -12.25
C TYR A 143 -3.31 -6.37 -13.27
N ALA A 144 -3.55 -5.77 -14.44
CA ALA A 144 -2.61 -5.85 -15.55
C ALA A 144 -1.38 -4.93 -15.38
N ARG A 145 -1.59 -3.69 -14.94
CA ARG A 145 -0.53 -2.67 -14.83
C ARG A 145 -0.47 -2.12 -13.41
N PRO A 146 0.72 -2.04 -12.81
CA PRO A 146 0.87 -1.49 -11.45
C PRO A 146 0.60 0.02 -11.41
N LYS A 147 0.42 0.57 -10.21
CA LYS A 147 0.42 2.01 -9.97
C LYS A 147 1.66 2.65 -10.65
N PRO A 148 1.56 3.75 -11.37
CA PRO A 148 0.48 4.75 -11.37
C PRO A 148 -0.67 4.47 -12.37
N PHE A 149 -0.71 3.33 -13.03
CA PHE A 149 -1.84 2.98 -13.89
C PHE A 149 -3.11 2.74 -13.07
N PRO A 150 -4.31 3.06 -13.61
CA PRO A 150 -5.56 3.00 -12.85
C PRO A 150 -6.11 1.59 -12.62
N ASP A 151 -5.49 0.58 -13.20
CA ASP A 151 -6.04 -0.78 -13.33
C ASP A 151 -6.48 -1.37 -12.00
N ALA A 152 -5.68 -1.24 -10.94
CA ALA A 152 -6.01 -1.77 -9.61
C ALA A 152 -7.23 -1.07 -8.98
N TYR A 153 -7.31 0.27 -9.08
CA TYR A 153 -8.42 1.05 -8.55
C TYR A 153 -9.71 0.82 -9.33
N LEU A 154 -9.63 0.73 -10.67
CA LEU A 154 -10.78 0.37 -11.50
C LEU A 154 -11.32 -1.02 -11.16
N LEU A 155 -10.43 -1.99 -10.92
CA LEU A 155 -10.83 -3.33 -10.47
C LEU A 155 -11.52 -3.26 -9.10
N GLY A 156 -10.97 -2.52 -8.14
CA GLY A 156 -11.56 -2.33 -6.81
C GLY A 156 -12.97 -1.74 -6.88
N ALA A 157 -13.16 -0.66 -7.63
CA ALA A 157 -14.48 -0.06 -7.84
C ALA A 157 -15.46 -1.03 -8.49
N SER A 158 -15.00 -1.78 -9.50
CA SER A 158 -15.82 -2.80 -10.19
C SER A 158 -16.28 -3.90 -9.24
N LEU A 159 -15.40 -4.40 -8.38
CA LEU A 159 -15.74 -5.44 -7.40
C LEU A 159 -16.72 -4.95 -6.34
N LEU A 160 -16.68 -3.66 -5.98
CA LEU A 160 -17.65 -3.03 -5.07
C LEU A 160 -18.95 -2.62 -5.79
N GLY A 161 -19.00 -2.69 -7.12
CA GLY A 161 -20.18 -2.30 -7.92
C GLY A 161 -20.46 -0.80 -7.90
N VAL A 162 -19.43 0.05 -7.71
CA VAL A 162 -19.56 1.51 -7.60
C VAL A 162 -18.83 2.20 -8.74
N ASP A 163 -19.41 3.27 -9.27
CA ASP A 163 -18.75 4.12 -10.26
C ASP A 163 -17.47 4.73 -9.69
N PRO A 164 -16.32 4.66 -10.41
CA PRO A 164 -15.06 5.24 -9.92
C PRO A 164 -15.16 6.72 -9.51
N GLY A 165 -15.95 7.52 -10.23
CA GLY A 165 -16.18 8.94 -9.90
C GLY A 165 -16.93 9.17 -8.58
N ARG A 166 -17.47 8.11 -7.97
CA ARG A 166 -18.12 8.12 -6.66
C ARG A 166 -17.32 7.36 -5.59
N CYS A 167 -16.09 7.01 -5.90
CA CYS A 167 -15.16 6.40 -4.95
C CYS A 167 -14.20 7.43 -4.37
N LEU A 168 -13.88 7.30 -3.09
CA LEU A 168 -12.81 7.99 -2.42
C LEU A 168 -11.66 7.02 -2.19
N ALA A 169 -10.45 7.38 -2.61
CA ALA A 169 -9.24 6.59 -2.39
C ALA A 169 -8.36 7.23 -1.31
N PHE A 170 -7.76 6.40 -0.45
CA PHE A 170 -6.75 6.82 0.54
C PHE A 170 -5.40 6.21 0.14
N GLU A 171 -4.36 7.04 0.04
CA GLU A 171 -3.05 6.67 -0.46
C GLU A 171 -1.92 7.48 0.16
N ASP A 172 -0.80 6.84 0.48
CA ASP A 172 0.39 7.49 1.04
C ASP A 172 1.44 7.83 -0.04
N THR A 173 1.43 7.11 -1.17
CA THR A 173 2.42 7.29 -2.25
C THR A 173 1.90 8.18 -3.39
N GLU A 174 2.83 8.92 -4.02
CA GLU A 174 2.51 9.73 -5.20
C GLU A 174 2.00 8.85 -6.36
N LEU A 175 2.61 7.69 -6.58
CA LEU A 175 2.18 6.74 -7.63
C LEU A 175 0.77 6.22 -7.40
N GLY A 176 0.41 5.97 -6.15
CA GLY A 176 -0.92 5.52 -5.78
C GLY A 176 -1.98 6.63 -5.94
N VAL A 177 -1.67 7.84 -5.51
CA VAL A 177 -2.54 9.01 -5.75
C VAL A 177 -2.78 9.21 -7.25
N GLN A 178 -1.73 9.14 -8.07
CA GLN A 178 -1.85 9.23 -9.53
C GLN A 178 -2.73 8.11 -10.10
N ALA A 179 -2.60 6.87 -9.60
CA ALA A 179 -3.42 5.74 -10.04
C ALA A 179 -4.90 5.95 -9.71
N ALA A 180 -5.22 6.40 -8.51
CA ALA A 180 -6.60 6.68 -8.09
C ALA A 180 -7.22 7.81 -8.92
N VAL A 181 -6.50 8.91 -9.13
CA VAL A 181 -6.93 10.03 -9.96
C VAL A 181 -7.10 9.60 -11.43
N ALA A 182 -6.18 8.80 -11.97
CA ALA A 182 -6.29 8.25 -13.33
C ALA A 182 -7.49 7.30 -13.48
N ALA A 183 -7.94 6.67 -12.40
CA ALA A 183 -9.18 5.88 -12.36
C ALA A 183 -10.46 6.76 -12.30
N GLY A 184 -10.33 8.07 -12.17
CA GLY A 184 -11.44 9.00 -12.03
C GLY A 184 -11.93 9.19 -10.59
N MET A 185 -11.18 8.74 -9.59
CA MET A 185 -11.52 8.84 -8.18
C MET A 185 -11.01 10.15 -7.56
N THR A 186 -11.65 10.59 -6.48
CA THR A 186 -11.04 11.54 -5.55
C THR A 186 -10.04 10.80 -4.68
N ALA A 187 -8.85 11.39 -4.49
CA ALA A 187 -7.80 10.80 -3.66
C ALA A 187 -7.47 11.69 -2.47
N VAL A 188 -7.33 11.07 -1.30
CA VAL A 188 -6.81 11.66 -0.07
C VAL A 188 -5.39 11.16 0.13
N ARG A 189 -4.42 12.07 0.17
CA ARG A 189 -3.05 11.72 0.49
C ARG A 189 -2.91 11.50 2.00
N VAL A 190 -2.47 10.30 2.38
CA VAL A 190 -2.13 9.97 3.75
C VAL A 190 -0.70 10.45 4.02
N PRO A 191 -0.47 11.29 5.04
CA PRO A 191 0.87 11.80 5.32
C PRO A 191 1.79 10.67 5.80
N PRO A 192 3.09 10.70 5.43
CA PRO A 192 4.07 9.76 5.95
C PRO A 192 4.30 9.96 7.47
N PRO A 193 4.95 9.01 8.17
CA PRO A 193 5.12 9.07 9.63
C PRO A 193 5.68 10.38 10.16
N TRP A 194 6.67 10.96 9.49
CA TRP A 194 7.32 12.22 9.91
C TRP A 194 6.46 13.48 9.70
N GLU A 195 5.40 13.42 8.91
CA GLU A 195 4.44 14.52 8.71
C GLU A 195 3.22 14.41 9.65
N ARG A 196 3.02 13.27 10.32
CA ARG A 196 1.82 13.04 11.14
C ARG A 196 1.84 13.74 12.50
N GLY A 197 2.93 14.37 12.92
CA GLY A 197 3.02 15.16 14.16
C GLY A 197 2.67 14.34 15.40
N LEU A 198 3.47 13.31 15.72
CA LEU A 198 3.43 12.59 17.00
C LEU A 198 4.29 13.28 18.03
#